data_d0b7c091f1e63a2d29ba0f636dbb8928
#
_entry.id   d0b7c091f1e63a2d29ba0f636dbb8928
#
_cell.length_a   1.000
_cell.length_b   1.000
_cell.length_c   1.000
_cell.angle_alpha   90.00
_cell.angle_beta   90.00
_cell.angle_gamma   90.00
#
_symmetry.space_group_name_H-M   'P 1'
#
loop_
_entity.id
_entity.type
_entity.pdbx_description
1 polymer ?
#
loop_
_entity_poly.entity_id
_entity_poly.type
_entity_poly.pdbx_seq_one_letter_code
_entity_poly.pdbx_strand_id
1 'polypeptide(L)'
;KDSKSYLYLAKIYETEENEAEEEKNINTTLLIEPGNEEAMYMLIDIKLKKSDYKKVKELRTQFEVICKSLCSKIKTIDERLTNIEAKNES
;
A
#
# COMPACT_ATOMS: atom_id res chain seq x y z
N LYS A 1 3.02 -9.82 -17.72
CA LYS A 1 2.39 -11.01 -17.61
C LYS A 1 2.35 -11.69 -16.27
N ASP A 2 3.39 -11.64 -15.46
CA ASP A 2 3.28 -12.13 -14.11
C ASP A 2 3.34 -10.98 -13.13
N SER A 3 2.86 -11.23 -11.92
CA SER A 3 2.77 -10.19 -10.91
C SER A 3 4.13 -9.62 -10.54
N LYS A 4 5.18 -10.44 -10.59
CA LYS A 4 6.54 -10.00 -10.23
C LYS A 4 7.05 -8.90 -11.14
N SER A 5 6.79 -9.00 -12.45
CA SER A 5 7.23 -7.98 -13.41
C SER A 5 6.58 -6.63 -13.12
N TYR A 6 5.29 -6.62 -12.85
CA TYR A 6 4.58 -5.38 -12.56
C TYR A 6 4.96 -4.82 -11.20
N LEU A 7 5.18 -5.69 -10.21
CA LEU A 7 5.66 -5.23 -8.91
C LEU A 7 7.04 -4.58 -9.03
N TYR A 8 7.91 -5.18 -9.83
CA TYR A 8 9.25 -4.63 -10.07
C TYR A 8 9.16 -3.24 -10.71
N LEU A 9 8.28 -3.08 -11.71
CA LEU A 9 8.06 -1.78 -12.34
C LEU A 9 7.53 -0.77 -11.32
N ALA A 10 6.61 -1.18 -10.47
CA ALA A 10 6.09 -0.29 -9.43
C ALA A 10 7.21 0.22 -8.54
N LYS A 11 8.13 -0.65 -8.15
CA LYS A 11 9.27 -0.26 -7.30
C LYS A 11 10.19 0.73 -8.01
N ILE A 12 10.40 0.55 -9.31
CA ILE A 12 11.19 1.50 -10.09
C ILE A 12 10.51 2.86 -10.11
N TYR A 13 9.22 2.90 -10.39
CA TYR A 13 8.48 4.16 -10.41
C TYR A 13 8.45 4.82 -9.04
N GLU A 14 8.43 4.03 -7.96
CA GLU A 14 8.52 4.59 -6.61
C GLU A 14 9.82 5.36 -6.44
N THR A 15 10.94 4.80 -6.88
CA THR A 15 12.24 5.48 -6.77
C THR A 15 12.30 6.73 -7.63
N GLU A 16 11.55 6.75 -8.74
CA GLU A 16 11.49 7.89 -9.63
C GLU A 16 10.43 8.92 -9.19
N GLU A 17 9.76 8.65 -8.09
CA GLU A 17 8.69 9.50 -7.57
C GLU A 17 7.57 9.72 -8.59
N ASN A 18 7.34 8.73 -9.44
CA ASN A 18 6.25 8.74 -10.41
C ASN A 18 5.07 7.94 -9.82
N GLU A 19 4.34 8.60 -8.94
CA GLU A 19 3.30 7.92 -8.16
C GLU A 19 2.16 7.37 -9.02
N ALA A 20 1.80 8.09 -10.09
CA ALA A 20 0.73 7.63 -10.96
C ALA A 20 1.08 6.29 -11.62
N GLU A 21 2.29 6.15 -12.14
CA GLU A 21 2.73 4.91 -12.76
C GLU A 21 2.97 3.83 -11.72
N GLU A 22 3.48 4.22 -10.57
CA GLU A 22 3.65 3.28 -9.46
C GLU A 22 2.31 2.64 -9.08
N GLU A 23 1.28 3.46 -8.87
CA GLU A 23 -0.04 2.98 -8.47
C GLU A 23 -0.65 2.10 -9.57
N LYS A 24 -0.49 2.49 -10.83
CA LYS A 24 -1.00 1.71 -11.96
C LYS A 24 -0.42 0.29 -11.96
N ASN A 25 0.89 0.18 -11.76
CA ASN A 25 1.57 -1.12 -11.77
C ASN A 25 1.24 -1.94 -10.52
N ILE A 26 1.04 -1.28 -9.38
CA ILE A 26 0.58 -1.96 -8.17
C ILE A 26 -0.81 -2.56 -8.40
N ASN A 27 -1.72 -1.78 -8.98
CA ASN A 27 -3.06 -2.27 -9.26
C ASN A 27 -3.05 -3.45 -10.20
N THR A 28 -2.18 -3.42 -11.22
CA THR A 28 -2.02 -4.56 -12.12
C THR A 28 -1.50 -5.79 -11.38
N THR A 29 -0.53 -5.58 -10.49
CA THR A 29 0.00 -6.67 -9.66
C THR A 29 -1.11 -7.32 -8.85
N LEU A 30 -1.94 -6.51 -8.20
CA LEU A 30 -3.03 -7.01 -7.36
C LEU A 30 -4.16 -7.64 -8.16
N LEU A 31 -4.32 -7.23 -9.42
CA LEU A 31 -5.29 -7.85 -10.30
C LEU A 31 -4.87 -9.28 -10.64
N ILE A 32 -3.58 -9.48 -10.86
CA ILE A 32 -3.02 -10.80 -11.18
C ILE A 32 -2.89 -11.65 -9.92
N GLU A 33 -2.44 -11.04 -8.83
CA GLU A 33 -2.18 -11.74 -7.57
C GLU A 33 -2.78 -10.93 -6.42
N PRO A 34 -4.08 -11.11 -6.13
CA PRO A 34 -4.76 -10.32 -5.07
C PRO A 34 -4.14 -10.48 -3.69
N GLY A 35 -3.44 -11.59 -3.45
CA GLY A 35 -2.80 -11.84 -2.16
C GLY A 35 -1.36 -11.35 -2.06
N ASN A 36 -0.91 -10.53 -3.02
CA ASN A 36 0.46 -10.01 -2.97
C ASN A 36 0.56 -8.97 -1.87
N GLU A 37 1.13 -9.35 -0.73
CA GLU A 37 1.17 -8.48 0.45
C GLU A 37 2.07 -7.25 0.24
N GLU A 38 3.15 -7.41 -0.49
CA GLU A 38 4.06 -6.28 -0.77
C GLU A 38 3.36 -5.21 -1.60
N ALA A 39 2.65 -5.63 -2.65
CA ALA A 39 1.90 -4.70 -3.49
C ALA A 39 0.81 -4.00 -2.68
N MET A 40 0.11 -4.75 -1.83
CA MET A 40 -0.93 -4.17 -0.99
C MET A 40 -0.35 -3.12 -0.04
N TYR A 41 0.79 -3.42 0.57
CA TYR A 41 1.42 -2.47 1.48
C TYR A 41 1.87 -1.21 0.74
N MET A 42 2.41 -1.36 -0.48
CA MET A 42 2.79 -0.21 -1.29
C MET A 42 1.59 0.66 -1.63
N LEU A 43 0.45 0.04 -1.90
CA LEU A 43 -0.78 0.80 -2.18
C LEU A 43 -1.25 1.57 -0.94
N ILE A 44 -1.17 0.94 0.22
CA ILE A 44 -1.50 1.62 1.49
C ILE A 44 -0.60 2.84 1.67
N ASP A 45 0.69 2.71 1.41
CA ASP A 45 1.62 3.82 1.53
C ASP A 45 1.25 4.98 0.61
N ILE A 46 0.87 4.68 -0.63
CA ILE A 46 0.42 5.70 -1.57
C ILE A 46 -0.82 6.41 -1.05
N LYS A 47 -1.79 5.67 -0.53
CA LYS A 47 -3.02 6.26 -0.02
C LYS A 47 -2.78 7.11 1.22
N LEU A 48 -1.83 6.70 2.07
CA LEU A 48 -1.41 7.53 3.22
C LEU A 48 -0.83 8.86 2.75
N LYS A 49 0.02 8.82 1.73
CA LYS A 49 0.61 10.05 1.18
C LYS A 49 -0.43 10.96 0.57
N LYS A 50 -1.50 10.39 0.02
CA LYS A 50 -2.60 11.17 -0.57
C LYS A 50 -3.63 11.61 0.44
N SER A 51 -3.46 11.25 1.71
CA SER A 51 -4.41 11.55 2.78
C SER A 51 -5.78 10.90 2.57
N ASP A 52 -5.81 9.80 1.84
CA ASP A 52 -7.04 9.05 1.61
C ASP A 52 -7.18 8.00 2.72
N TYR A 53 -7.47 8.46 3.93
CA TYR A 53 -7.44 7.61 5.12
C TYR A 53 -8.58 6.60 5.15
N LYS A 54 -9.69 6.91 4.54
CA LYS A 54 -10.79 5.95 4.42
C LYS A 54 -10.32 4.72 3.63
N LYS A 55 -9.64 4.98 2.51
CA LYS A 55 -9.13 3.90 1.67
C LYS A 55 -8.03 3.12 2.39
N VAL A 56 -7.20 3.82 3.17
CA VAL A 56 -6.16 3.16 3.96
C VAL A 56 -6.78 2.14 4.92
N LYS A 57 -7.86 2.52 5.61
CA LYS A 57 -8.51 1.61 6.55
C LYS A 57 -9.10 0.39 5.87
N GLU A 58 -9.69 0.58 4.68
CA GLU A 58 -10.21 -0.54 3.89
C GLU A 58 -9.09 -1.49 3.47
N LEU A 59 -8.00 -0.93 2.96
CA LEU A 59 -6.85 -1.71 2.49
C LEU A 59 -6.14 -2.41 3.65
N ARG A 60 -6.09 -1.76 4.82
CA ARG A 60 -5.51 -2.37 6.00
C ARG A 60 -6.26 -3.64 6.39
N THR A 61 -7.59 -3.61 6.32
CA THR A 61 -8.40 -4.79 6.60
C THR A 61 -8.07 -5.92 5.62
N GLN A 62 -7.93 -5.58 4.33
CA GLN A 62 -7.55 -6.56 3.33
C GLN A 62 -6.15 -7.10 3.57
N PHE A 63 -5.22 -6.20 3.93
CA PHE A 63 -3.83 -6.58 4.20
C PHE A 63 -3.75 -7.57 5.37
N GLU A 64 -4.54 -7.35 6.40
CA GLU A 64 -4.59 -8.23 7.57
C GLU A 64 -4.96 -9.66 7.18
N VAL A 65 -5.85 -9.79 6.18
CA VAL A 65 -6.30 -11.11 5.72
C VAL A 65 -5.21 -11.81 4.90
N ILE A 66 -4.48 -11.07 4.08
CA ILE A 66 -3.56 -11.68 3.10
C ILE A 66 -2.11 -11.74 3.57
N CYS A 67 -1.73 -10.98 4.58
CA CYS A 67 -0.32 -10.88 4.96
C CYS A 67 0.21 -12.22 5.47
N LYS A 68 1.49 -12.47 5.22
CA LYS A 68 2.22 -13.66 5.67
C LYS A 68 3.52 -13.25 6.34
N SER A 69 4.39 -12.59 5.58
CA SER A 69 5.69 -12.14 6.07
C SER A 69 5.69 -10.70 6.56
N LEU A 70 4.73 -9.90 6.09
CA LEU A 70 4.68 -8.47 6.37
C LEU A 70 3.61 -8.07 7.37
N CYS A 71 3.08 -9.02 8.14
CA CYS A 71 2.02 -8.72 9.10
C CYS A 71 2.47 -7.71 10.17
N SER A 72 3.75 -7.63 10.45
CA SER A 72 4.28 -6.63 11.39
C SER A 72 4.06 -5.20 10.89
N LYS A 73 3.84 -5.02 9.59
CA LYS A 73 3.57 -3.70 9.01
C LYS A 73 2.21 -3.15 9.42
N ILE A 74 1.31 -4.00 9.91
CA ILE A 74 0.02 -3.54 10.42
C ILE A 74 0.21 -2.53 11.55
N LYS A 75 1.15 -2.82 12.44
CA LYS A 75 1.47 -1.90 13.53
C LYS A 75 1.96 -0.56 12.99
N THR A 76 2.80 -0.60 11.97
CA THR A 76 3.31 0.62 11.33
C THR A 76 2.18 1.45 10.73
N ILE A 77 1.25 0.77 10.04
CA ILE A 77 0.08 1.45 9.45
C ILE A 77 -0.75 2.11 10.56
N ASP A 78 -1.02 1.36 11.63
CA ASP A 78 -1.84 1.86 12.72
C ASP A 78 -1.19 3.06 13.42
N GLU A 79 0.13 3.00 13.59
CA GLU A 79 0.87 4.12 14.21
C GLU A 79 0.79 5.37 13.33
N ARG A 80 0.92 5.20 12.01
CA ARG A 80 0.81 6.34 11.09
C ARG A 80 -0.58 6.94 11.12
N LEU A 81 -1.62 6.11 11.16
CA LEU A 81 -2.99 6.60 11.25
C LEU A 81 -3.24 7.33 12.57
N THR A 82 -2.75 6.79 13.67
CA THR A 82 -2.90 7.41 14.99
C THR A 82 -2.22 8.77 15.04
N ASN A 83 -1.01 8.87 14.51
CA ASN A 83 -0.27 10.13 14.49
C ASN A 83 -1.00 11.20 13.66
N ILE A 84 -1.59 10.81 12.53
CA ILE A 84 -2.34 11.71 11.68
C ILE A 84 -3.59 12.20 12.40
N GLU A 85 -4.32 11.30 13.07
CA GLU A 85 -5.52 11.67 13.81
C GLU A 85 -5.18 12.62 14.96
N ALA A 86 -4.09 12.37 15.66
CA ALA A 86 -3.66 13.25 16.74
C ALA A 86 -3.35 14.66 16.25
N LYS A 87 -2.71 14.77 15.07
CA LYS A 87 -2.42 16.09 14.47
C LYS A 87 -3.69 16.81 14.08
N ASN A 88 -4.68 16.09 13.56
CA ASN A 88 -5.92 16.69 13.12
C ASN A 88 -6.77 17.16 14.28
N GLU A 89 -6.59 16.59 15.45
CA GLU A 89 -7.35 16.98 16.63
C GLU A 89 -6.75 18.19 17.34
N SER A 90 -5.49 18.46 17.10
CA SER A 90 -4.82 19.61 17.71
C SER A 90 -4.98 20.86 16.85
#